data_2653360bd739315e0c238c44d696066f
#
_entry.id   2653360bd739315e0c238c44d696066f
#
_cell.length_a   1.000
_cell.length_b   1.000
_cell.length_c   1.000
_cell.angle_alpha   90.00
_cell.angle_beta   90.00
_cell.angle_gamma   90.00
#
_symmetry.space_group_name_H-M   'P 1'
#
loop_
_entity.id
_entity.type
_entity.pdbx_description
1 polymer ?
#
loop_
_entity_poly.entity_id
_entity_poly.type
_entity_poly.pdbx_seq_one_letter_code
_entity_poly.pdbx_strand_id
1 'polypeptide(L)'
;MFLSVFDVFKIGVGPSSSHTMGPMSAANRFLELVLSNEWPRPSSNVQVASIKVSLHGSLAHTGIGHGTGRAVILGLMGERPDTVDPDRMDAIIDEVEHSGRITPPGHPGYQFHPKTDLIFDKKVPLPGHANGMSFSAFDKDERLLVKRIYYSVGGGFVVTDTELEQMRADKKKPAAAGERVPFPFASAKQMLDMSERSGLSIAQMKRANEETRMSPEELDAGLDRIWAAMSSCIDRGLKVDGIMPGGLKVRRRARAIHDKLQEEWRSNRINPVLANDWLSVYAMAVNEENAAGGRVVTAPTNGAAGVIPATIRYYQHFHEDWDQEGIHNYLLTAAAVGGIIKHNASISGAEVGCQGEVGSAAAMAAAGLAAVMGATPEQIENAAEIALEHHLGMTCDPIAGLVQVPCIERNALGAVKAVTAASLALKGDGQHFVPLDACIETMRQTGHDMSEKYKETSTGGLAVNVVEC
;
A
#
# COMPACT_ATOMS: atom_id res chain seq x y z
N MET A 1 -17.00 2.08 10.02
CA MET A 1 -16.48 3.11 9.07
C MET A 1 -16.42 2.44 7.70
N PHE A 2 -17.05 3.02 6.68
CA PHE A 2 -16.95 2.50 5.32
C PHE A 2 -15.60 2.95 4.71
N LEU A 3 -14.83 2.01 4.16
CA LEU A 3 -13.60 2.25 3.43
C LEU A 3 -13.84 1.98 1.95
N SER A 4 -13.65 2.97 1.08
CA SER A 4 -13.86 2.81 -0.36
C SER A 4 -12.84 1.84 -0.97
N VAL A 5 -13.20 1.20 -2.08
CA VAL A 5 -12.26 0.40 -2.89
C VAL A 5 -11.06 1.23 -3.32
N PHE A 6 -11.26 2.52 -3.60
CA PHE A 6 -10.21 3.48 -3.95
C PHE A 6 -9.35 3.94 -2.77
N ASP A 7 -9.80 3.68 -1.54
CA ASP A 7 -8.98 3.88 -0.35
C ASP A 7 -8.04 2.70 -0.10
N VAL A 8 -8.45 1.50 -0.52
CA VAL A 8 -7.65 0.26 -0.41
C VAL A 8 -6.66 0.15 -1.56
N PHE A 9 -7.13 0.41 -2.79
CA PHE A 9 -6.33 0.37 -4.01
C PHE A 9 -6.03 1.78 -4.49
N LYS A 10 -4.81 2.25 -4.24
CA LYS A 10 -4.35 3.56 -4.67
C LYS A 10 -3.25 3.42 -5.72
N ILE A 11 -3.43 4.05 -6.86
CA ILE A 11 -2.36 4.20 -7.85
C ILE A 11 -1.30 5.12 -7.26
N GLY A 12 -0.04 4.76 -7.39
CA GLY A 12 1.07 5.57 -6.89
C GLY A 12 2.40 5.06 -7.38
N VAL A 13 3.45 5.40 -6.65
CA VAL A 13 4.82 5.03 -6.98
C VAL A 13 5.49 4.31 -5.82
N GLY A 14 6.42 3.40 -6.16
CA GLY A 14 7.24 2.70 -5.17
C GLY A 14 8.31 3.57 -4.51
N PRO A 15 9.01 3.00 -3.53
CA PRO A 15 8.89 1.62 -3.08
C PRO A 15 7.88 1.40 -1.93
N SER A 16 7.42 2.46 -1.23
CA SER A 16 6.62 2.30 -0.01
C SER A 16 5.41 3.23 0.04
N SER A 17 4.25 2.70 0.41
CA SER A 17 3.06 3.53 0.60
C SER A 17 3.20 4.47 1.80
N SER A 18 3.83 4.03 2.89
CA SER A 18 4.03 4.84 4.10
C SER A 18 5.25 5.76 4.04
N HIS A 19 6.34 5.33 3.40
CA HIS A 19 7.62 6.05 3.38
C HIS A 19 7.87 6.84 2.09
N THR A 20 7.10 6.60 1.03
CA THR A 20 7.22 7.31 -0.26
C THR A 20 5.94 8.09 -0.57
N MET A 21 4.81 7.39 -0.82
CA MET A 21 3.56 8.05 -1.19
C MET A 21 3.02 8.97 -0.09
N GLY A 22 3.09 8.53 1.19
CA GLY A 22 2.66 9.34 2.34
C GLY A 22 3.42 10.66 2.45
N PRO A 23 4.76 10.67 2.52
CA PRO A 23 5.55 11.89 2.53
C PRO A 23 5.33 12.81 1.32
N MET A 24 5.18 12.24 0.11
CA MET A 24 4.85 13.03 -1.09
C MET A 24 3.48 13.72 -0.94
N SER A 25 2.47 12.98 -0.48
CA SER A 25 1.12 13.52 -0.24
C SER A 25 1.11 14.56 0.89
N ALA A 26 1.89 14.36 1.96
CA ALA A 26 2.03 15.34 3.04
C ALA A 26 2.66 16.64 2.57
N ALA A 27 3.68 16.56 1.71
CA ALA A 27 4.31 17.72 1.10
C ALA A 27 3.32 18.53 0.23
N ASN A 28 2.49 17.84 -0.57
CA ASN A 28 1.40 18.48 -1.32
C ASN A 28 0.40 19.18 -0.40
N ARG A 29 -0.10 18.51 0.65
CA ARG A 29 -1.02 19.13 1.62
C ARG A 29 -0.41 20.34 2.31
N PHE A 30 0.91 20.33 2.56
CA PHE A 30 1.59 21.47 3.14
C PHE A 30 1.69 22.64 2.16
N LEU A 31 1.93 22.40 0.87
CA LEU A 31 1.89 23.44 -0.17
C LEU A 31 0.51 24.08 -0.28
N GLU A 32 -0.55 23.28 -0.28
CA GLU A 32 -1.94 23.76 -0.28
C GLU A 32 -2.20 24.65 0.96
N LEU A 33 -1.74 24.23 2.15
CA LEU A 33 -1.85 25.04 3.36
C LEU A 33 -1.10 26.38 3.23
N VAL A 34 0.12 26.38 2.69
CA VAL A 34 0.93 27.61 2.50
C VAL A 34 0.21 28.63 1.62
N LEU A 35 -0.53 28.18 0.59
CA LEU A 35 -1.34 29.07 -0.26
C LEU A 35 -2.67 29.46 0.38
N SER A 36 -3.23 28.63 1.24
CA SER A 36 -4.53 28.87 1.88
C SER A 36 -4.48 30.08 2.83
N ASN A 37 -5.66 30.53 3.26
CA ASN A 37 -5.80 31.52 4.34
C ASN A 37 -6.05 30.87 5.70
N GLU A 38 -5.83 29.57 5.83
CA GLU A 38 -6.16 28.78 7.03
C GLU A 38 -5.09 28.84 8.13
N TRP A 39 -4.02 29.60 7.94
CA TRP A 39 -3.01 29.82 8.98
C TRP A 39 -2.86 31.33 9.30
N PRO A 40 -2.60 31.69 10.58
CA PRO A 40 -2.49 33.08 10.99
C PRO A 40 -1.24 33.74 10.38
N ARG A 41 -1.45 34.72 9.49
CA ARG A 41 -0.37 35.51 8.90
C ARG A 41 -0.12 36.75 9.78
N PRO A 42 1.15 37.01 10.16
CA PRO A 42 1.48 38.18 11.00
C PRO A 42 1.08 39.52 10.34
N SER A 43 1.08 39.59 9.01
CA SER A 43 0.54 40.70 8.23
C SER A 43 0.25 40.24 6.79
N SER A 44 -0.56 41.01 6.03
CA SER A 44 -0.89 40.72 4.63
C SER A 44 0.32 40.69 3.67
N ASN A 45 1.42 41.31 4.06
CA ASN A 45 2.64 41.42 3.22
C ASN A 45 3.69 40.36 3.54
N VAL A 46 3.46 39.47 4.52
CA VAL A 46 4.41 38.41 4.87
C VAL A 46 4.32 37.31 3.83
N GLN A 47 5.45 37.02 3.20
CA GLN A 47 5.61 35.96 2.22
C GLN A 47 6.51 34.84 2.76
N VAL A 48 6.15 33.60 2.45
CA VAL A 48 7.02 32.44 2.69
C VAL A 48 8.23 32.55 1.76
N ALA A 49 9.42 32.44 2.31
CA ALA A 49 10.69 32.48 1.59
C ALA A 49 11.36 31.11 1.51
N SER A 50 11.26 30.31 2.56
CA SER A 50 11.89 28.98 2.62
C SER A 50 11.01 27.95 3.35
N ILE A 51 11.28 26.68 3.05
CA ILE A 51 10.61 25.53 3.68
C ILE A 51 11.67 24.61 4.27
N LYS A 52 11.40 24.04 5.46
CA LYS A 52 12.22 22.98 6.07
C LYS A 52 11.33 21.81 6.46
N VAL A 53 11.87 20.60 6.32
CA VAL A 53 11.17 19.35 6.62
C VAL A 53 12.00 18.51 7.56
N SER A 54 11.38 17.98 8.62
CA SER A 54 12.02 17.00 9.50
C SER A 54 11.22 15.70 9.50
N LEU A 55 11.91 14.61 9.26
CA LEU A 55 11.40 13.24 9.28
C LEU A 55 11.77 12.61 10.62
N HIS A 56 10.84 11.88 11.24
CA HIS A 56 11.00 11.34 12.58
C HIS A 56 10.66 9.84 12.62
N GLY A 57 11.12 9.14 13.66
CA GLY A 57 10.82 7.73 13.90
C GLY A 57 11.23 6.85 12.73
N SER A 58 10.35 5.95 12.27
CA SER A 58 10.65 5.03 11.17
C SER A 58 11.03 5.76 9.87
N LEU A 59 10.38 6.88 9.55
CA LEU A 59 10.74 7.70 8.39
C LEU A 59 12.18 8.23 8.43
N ALA A 60 12.73 8.46 9.62
CA ALA A 60 14.13 8.88 9.77
C ALA A 60 15.10 7.70 9.72
N HIS A 61 14.71 6.54 10.26
CA HIS A 61 15.59 5.38 10.34
C HIS A 61 15.73 4.65 9.00
N THR A 62 14.64 4.41 8.30
CA THR A 62 14.60 3.62 7.05
C THR A 62 14.31 4.46 5.80
N GLY A 63 14.04 5.76 5.98
CA GLY A 63 13.60 6.65 4.90
C GLY A 63 14.58 6.82 3.75
N ILE A 64 15.88 6.66 3.99
CA ILE A 64 16.89 6.70 2.91
C ILE A 64 16.66 5.54 1.94
N GLY A 65 16.54 4.31 2.46
CA GLY A 65 16.27 3.10 1.66
C GLY A 65 14.92 3.13 0.95
N HIS A 66 13.92 3.79 1.54
CA HIS A 66 12.59 3.96 0.96
C HIS A 66 12.42 5.20 0.07
N GLY A 67 13.48 5.95 -0.18
CA GLY A 67 13.41 7.17 -1.00
C GLY A 67 12.54 8.28 -0.41
N THR A 68 12.36 8.34 0.93
CA THR A 68 11.49 9.31 1.58
C THR A 68 11.90 10.75 1.28
N GLY A 69 13.22 11.04 1.26
CA GLY A 69 13.72 12.36 0.91
C GLY A 69 13.35 12.76 -0.51
N ARG A 70 13.49 11.85 -1.46
CA ARG A 70 13.09 12.03 -2.86
C ARG A 70 11.59 12.32 -2.97
N ALA A 71 10.78 11.56 -2.24
CA ALA A 71 9.32 11.73 -2.21
C ALA A 71 8.90 13.10 -1.66
N VAL A 72 9.57 13.59 -0.60
CA VAL A 72 9.35 14.95 -0.08
C VAL A 72 9.68 16.01 -1.12
N ILE A 73 10.83 15.89 -1.82
CA ILE A 73 11.21 16.82 -2.87
C ILE A 73 10.17 16.85 -3.99
N LEU A 74 9.79 15.69 -4.51
CA LEU A 74 8.76 15.57 -5.55
C LEU A 74 7.42 16.20 -5.11
N GLY A 75 6.97 15.89 -3.90
CA GLY A 75 5.76 16.48 -3.36
C GLY A 75 5.84 17.99 -3.19
N LEU A 76 7.01 18.52 -2.76
CA LEU A 76 7.27 19.98 -2.70
C LEU A 76 7.41 20.64 -4.08
N MET A 77 7.63 19.87 -5.15
CA MET A 77 7.55 20.33 -6.54
C MET A 77 6.12 20.26 -7.09
N GLY A 78 5.14 19.82 -6.29
CA GLY A 78 3.74 19.72 -6.69
C GLY A 78 3.37 18.39 -7.35
N GLU A 79 4.33 17.45 -7.42
CA GLU A 79 4.05 16.12 -7.97
C GLU A 79 3.22 15.27 -7.00
N ARG A 80 2.29 14.50 -7.53
CA ARG A 80 1.40 13.63 -6.75
C ARG A 80 1.71 12.17 -7.02
N PRO A 81 1.54 11.26 -6.02
CA PRO A 81 1.85 9.84 -6.21
C PRO A 81 1.09 9.18 -7.37
N ASP A 82 -0.15 9.60 -7.61
CA ASP A 82 -1.06 9.01 -8.62
C ASP A 82 -0.79 9.50 -10.05
N THR A 83 -0.14 10.64 -10.20
CA THR A 83 0.06 11.30 -11.51
C THR A 83 1.50 11.47 -11.93
N VAL A 84 2.46 11.43 -10.97
CA VAL A 84 3.88 11.60 -11.28
C VAL A 84 4.36 10.59 -12.32
N ASP A 85 5.16 11.05 -13.26
CA ASP A 85 5.84 10.19 -14.24
C ASP A 85 7.14 9.64 -13.63
N PRO A 86 7.23 8.31 -13.37
CA PRO A 86 8.43 7.72 -12.79
C PRO A 86 9.70 7.99 -13.58
N ASP A 87 9.61 8.11 -14.91
CA ASP A 87 10.77 8.33 -15.79
C ASP A 87 11.30 9.79 -15.71
N ARG A 88 10.53 10.72 -15.10
CA ARG A 88 10.90 12.11 -14.89
C ARG A 88 11.38 12.44 -13.47
N MET A 89 11.16 11.53 -12.52
CA MET A 89 11.42 11.81 -11.11
C MET A 89 12.87 12.21 -10.83
N ASP A 90 13.83 11.51 -11.43
CA ASP A 90 15.25 11.81 -11.22
C ASP A 90 15.61 13.21 -11.72
N ALA A 91 15.14 13.59 -12.90
CA ALA A 91 15.40 14.91 -13.46
C ALA A 91 14.83 16.06 -12.58
N ILE A 92 13.65 15.87 -12.00
CA ILE A 92 13.03 16.84 -11.08
C ILE A 92 13.87 16.98 -9.80
N ILE A 93 14.34 15.88 -9.25
CA ILE A 93 15.16 15.89 -8.03
C ILE A 93 16.50 16.57 -8.28
N ASP A 94 17.16 16.23 -9.38
CA ASP A 94 18.44 16.83 -9.80
C ASP A 94 18.31 18.35 -9.98
N GLU A 95 17.19 18.84 -10.54
CA GLU A 95 16.90 20.26 -10.67
C GLU A 95 16.88 20.96 -9.30
N VAL A 96 16.17 20.37 -8.31
CA VAL A 96 16.10 20.93 -6.95
C VAL A 96 17.44 20.89 -6.24
N GLU A 97 18.20 19.80 -6.39
CA GLU A 97 19.53 19.67 -5.78
C GLU A 97 20.52 20.71 -6.33
N HIS A 98 20.45 21.01 -7.63
CA HIS A 98 21.34 22.01 -8.26
C HIS A 98 20.90 23.45 -7.98
N SER A 99 19.59 23.73 -8.02
CA SER A 99 19.08 25.10 -7.86
C SER A 99 18.96 25.53 -6.40
N GLY A 100 18.82 24.59 -5.45
CA GLY A 100 18.48 24.88 -4.06
C GLY A 100 17.09 25.50 -3.88
N ARG A 101 16.20 25.26 -4.83
CA ARG A 101 14.85 25.84 -4.86
C ARG A 101 13.81 24.82 -5.27
N ILE A 102 12.61 24.97 -4.74
CA ILE A 102 11.39 24.29 -5.19
C ILE A 102 10.49 25.32 -5.88
N THR A 103 9.93 24.94 -7.02
CA THR A 103 9.11 25.79 -7.88
C THR A 103 7.79 25.11 -8.26
N PRO A 104 6.94 24.77 -7.25
CA PRO A 104 5.71 24.07 -7.54
C PRO A 104 4.75 24.96 -8.35
N PRO A 105 3.94 24.38 -9.25
CA PRO A 105 2.99 25.13 -10.07
C PRO A 105 2.05 25.99 -9.22
N GLY A 106 1.86 27.25 -9.61
CA GLY A 106 1.00 28.19 -8.89
C GLY A 106 1.60 28.82 -7.63
N HIS A 107 2.85 28.53 -7.31
CA HIS A 107 3.58 29.08 -6.17
C HIS A 107 4.70 30.05 -6.60
N PRO A 108 5.13 30.96 -5.73
CA PRO A 108 6.22 31.91 -6.06
C PRO A 108 7.61 31.26 -6.09
N GLY A 109 7.73 30.00 -5.71
CA GLY A 109 9.01 29.34 -5.50
C GLY A 109 9.63 29.65 -4.14
N TYR A 110 10.25 28.62 -3.51
CA TYR A 110 10.80 28.70 -2.16
C TYR A 110 12.23 28.20 -2.14
N GLN A 111 13.05 28.73 -1.24
CA GLN A 111 14.38 28.18 -0.95
C GLN A 111 14.23 26.82 -0.26
N PHE A 112 14.93 25.83 -0.75
CA PHE A 112 14.97 24.50 -0.18
C PHE A 112 16.25 23.79 -0.63
N HIS A 113 17.19 23.64 0.29
CA HIS A 113 18.42 22.89 0.05
C HIS A 113 18.29 21.50 0.66
N PRO A 114 18.14 20.42 -0.12
CA PRO A 114 17.88 19.08 0.39
C PRO A 114 18.85 18.61 1.49
N LYS A 115 20.12 19.02 1.42
CA LYS A 115 21.15 18.63 2.39
C LYS A 115 21.00 19.29 3.78
N THR A 116 20.36 20.45 3.88
CA THR A 116 20.24 21.23 5.11
C THR A 116 18.79 21.39 5.59
N ASP A 117 17.84 21.42 4.65
CA ASP A 117 16.45 21.72 4.94
C ASP A 117 15.56 20.45 5.01
N LEU A 118 16.12 19.27 4.64
CA LEU A 118 15.52 17.97 4.84
C LEU A 118 16.29 17.17 5.89
N ILE A 119 15.74 17.05 7.08
CA ILE A 119 16.40 16.51 8.26
C ILE A 119 15.83 15.13 8.59
N PHE A 120 16.69 14.12 8.69
CA PHE A 120 16.35 12.79 9.22
C PHE A 120 16.65 12.77 10.73
N ASP A 121 15.67 13.20 11.55
CA ASP A 121 15.81 13.25 13.01
C ASP A 121 15.54 11.88 13.64
N LYS A 122 16.61 11.12 13.85
CA LYS A 122 16.58 9.80 14.52
C LYS A 122 16.46 9.88 16.04
N LYS A 123 16.57 11.09 16.63
CA LYS A 123 16.64 11.24 18.09
C LYS A 123 15.29 11.55 18.72
N VAL A 124 14.43 12.27 18.03
CA VAL A 124 13.17 12.77 18.57
C VAL A 124 11.99 12.12 17.83
N PRO A 125 11.36 11.07 18.39
CA PRO A 125 10.13 10.53 17.81
C PRO A 125 8.96 11.51 18.07
N LEU A 126 8.01 11.55 17.14
CA LEU A 126 6.75 12.27 17.36
C LEU A 126 5.72 11.35 18.05
N PRO A 127 4.90 11.89 18.98
CA PRO A 127 4.07 11.06 19.86
C PRO A 127 2.87 10.39 19.16
N GLY A 128 2.50 10.89 17.97
CA GLY A 128 1.30 10.42 17.29
C GLY A 128 1.44 9.07 16.62
N HIS A 129 2.49 8.90 15.83
CA HIS A 129 2.73 7.66 15.04
C HIS A 129 4.22 7.53 14.71
N ALA A 130 4.69 6.30 14.49
CA ALA A 130 6.09 6.01 14.13
C ALA A 130 6.55 6.71 12.84
N ASN A 131 5.63 6.95 11.88
CA ASN A 131 5.93 7.62 10.61
C ASN A 131 5.53 9.10 10.69
N GLY A 132 6.20 9.86 11.54
CA GLY A 132 5.93 11.28 11.75
C GLY A 132 6.85 12.18 10.91
N MET A 133 6.32 13.33 10.47
CA MET A 133 7.06 14.37 9.76
C MET A 133 6.55 15.75 10.11
N SER A 134 7.43 16.74 10.14
CA SER A 134 7.06 18.13 10.36
C SER A 134 7.53 19.01 9.22
N PHE A 135 6.64 19.84 8.71
CA PHE A 135 6.90 20.84 7.69
C PHE A 135 6.84 22.23 8.31
N SER A 136 7.79 23.09 7.99
CA SER A 136 7.90 24.44 8.53
C SER A 136 8.19 25.42 7.41
N ALA A 137 7.47 26.54 7.35
CA ALA A 137 7.70 27.63 6.42
C ALA A 137 8.18 28.87 7.17
N PHE A 138 9.14 29.58 6.57
CA PHE A 138 9.81 30.73 7.15
C PHE A 138 9.75 31.93 6.20
N ASP A 139 9.80 33.14 6.79
CA ASP A 139 9.97 34.37 6.03
C ASP A 139 11.46 34.59 5.62
N LYS A 140 11.73 35.71 4.95
CA LYS A 140 13.08 36.10 4.52
C LYS A 140 14.05 36.38 5.67
N ASP A 141 13.53 36.64 6.90
CA ASP A 141 14.30 36.91 8.11
C ASP A 141 14.43 35.64 8.99
N GLU A 142 14.17 34.46 8.41
CA GLU A 142 14.17 33.13 9.06
C GLU A 142 13.19 33.01 10.26
N ARG A 143 12.12 33.82 10.30
CA ARG A 143 11.09 33.69 11.32
C ARG A 143 10.09 32.63 10.90
N LEU A 144 9.78 31.73 11.83
CA LEU A 144 8.77 30.68 11.61
C LEU A 144 7.39 31.32 11.39
N LEU A 145 6.77 30.99 10.27
CA LEU A 145 5.42 31.45 9.91
C LEU A 145 4.36 30.40 10.19
N VAL A 146 4.59 29.18 9.73
CA VAL A 146 3.67 28.07 9.95
C VAL A 146 4.44 26.76 10.09
N LYS A 147 3.96 25.91 11.00
CA LYS A 147 4.44 24.55 11.18
C LYS A 147 3.26 23.59 11.21
N ARG A 148 3.37 22.45 10.55
CA ARG A 148 2.39 21.36 10.60
C ARG A 148 3.10 20.04 10.79
N ILE A 149 2.45 19.17 11.57
CA ILE A 149 2.85 17.79 11.77
C ILE A 149 1.90 16.91 10.97
N TYR A 150 2.48 15.97 10.25
CA TYR A 150 1.74 14.95 9.50
C TYR A 150 2.24 13.57 9.91
N TYR A 151 1.34 12.60 9.83
CA TYR A 151 1.62 11.18 10.06
C TYR A 151 1.19 10.37 8.86
N SER A 152 2.09 9.52 8.37
CA SER A 152 1.76 8.53 7.35
C SER A 152 1.31 7.23 8.03
N VAL A 153 0.00 6.96 8.01
CA VAL A 153 -0.63 5.88 8.79
C VAL A 153 -0.84 4.59 7.98
N GLY A 154 0.01 4.34 7.00
CA GLY A 154 -0.03 3.17 6.12
C GLY A 154 -0.97 3.33 4.91
N GLY A 155 -0.76 2.52 3.86
CA GLY A 155 -1.59 2.54 2.65
C GLY A 155 -1.67 3.89 1.92
N GLY A 156 -0.65 4.75 2.07
CA GLY A 156 -0.64 6.10 1.48
C GLY A 156 -1.60 7.10 2.14
N PHE A 157 -2.15 6.77 3.32
CA PHE A 157 -2.96 7.72 4.11
C PHE A 157 -2.08 8.67 4.91
N VAL A 158 -2.43 9.95 4.87
CA VAL A 158 -1.75 11.00 5.63
C VAL A 158 -2.79 11.74 6.46
N VAL A 159 -2.47 11.96 7.73
CA VAL A 159 -3.29 12.72 8.67
C VAL A 159 -2.44 13.74 9.40
N THR A 160 -3.04 14.85 9.82
CA THR A 160 -2.44 15.80 10.74
C THR A 160 -2.48 15.25 12.18
N ASP A 161 -1.76 15.87 13.09
CA ASP A 161 -1.84 15.59 14.53
C ASP A 161 -3.28 15.71 15.05
N THR A 162 -3.98 16.76 14.69
CA THR A 162 -5.39 17.00 15.06
C THR A 162 -6.34 15.95 14.50
N GLU A 163 -6.20 15.61 13.20
CA GLU A 163 -6.99 14.54 12.56
C GLU A 163 -6.75 13.18 13.23
N LEU A 164 -5.50 12.88 13.59
CA LEU A 164 -5.15 11.63 14.28
C LEU A 164 -5.77 11.53 15.66
N GLU A 165 -5.75 12.63 16.44
CA GLU A 165 -6.40 12.70 17.75
C GLU A 165 -7.92 12.51 17.63
N GLN A 166 -8.53 13.13 16.63
CA GLN A 166 -9.97 12.99 16.36
C GLN A 166 -10.32 11.55 15.96
N MET A 167 -9.55 10.92 15.07
CA MET A 167 -9.73 9.49 14.72
C MET A 167 -9.63 8.57 15.94
N ARG A 168 -8.71 8.86 16.88
CA ARG A 168 -8.58 8.09 18.12
C ARG A 168 -9.74 8.32 19.07
N ALA A 169 -10.26 9.54 19.15
CA ALA A 169 -11.42 9.86 19.94
C ALA A 169 -12.71 9.20 19.39
N ASP A 170 -12.86 9.20 18.07
CA ASP A 170 -14.02 8.61 17.39
C ASP A 170 -14.04 7.08 17.48
N LYS A 171 -12.87 6.42 17.48
CA LYS A 171 -12.77 4.97 17.76
C LYS A 171 -13.28 4.58 19.15
N LYS A 172 -13.30 5.52 20.13
CA LYS A 172 -13.78 5.28 21.49
C LYS A 172 -15.27 5.57 21.66
N LYS A 173 -15.92 6.22 20.68
CA LYS A 173 -17.37 6.48 20.71
C LYS A 173 -18.11 5.31 20.10
N PRO A 174 -19.32 4.93 20.62
CA PRO A 174 -20.21 4.07 19.85
C PRO A 174 -20.41 4.70 18.48
N ALA A 175 -20.43 3.89 17.43
CA ALA A 175 -20.52 4.35 16.04
C ALA A 175 -21.63 5.41 15.92
N ALA A 176 -21.25 6.67 16.01
CA ALA A 176 -22.13 7.76 15.63
C ALA A 176 -22.46 7.58 14.16
N ALA A 177 -23.67 7.98 13.73
CA ALA A 177 -24.18 7.85 12.38
C ALA A 177 -23.16 8.39 11.34
N GLY A 178 -22.10 7.62 11.08
CA GLY A 178 -21.21 7.77 9.95
C GLY A 178 -22.01 7.54 8.68
N GLU A 179 -21.48 7.91 7.55
CA GLU A 179 -22.11 7.76 6.24
C GLU A 179 -22.98 6.50 6.18
N ARG A 180 -24.28 6.70 5.97
CA ARG A 180 -25.25 5.59 5.92
C ARG A 180 -25.07 4.90 4.58
N VAL A 181 -24.23 3.88 4.58
CA VAL A 181 -24.14 2.96 3.44
C VAL A 181 -25.16 1.83 3.63
N PRO A 182 -25.69 1.22 2.55
CA PRO A 182 -26.66 0.15 2.63
C PRO A 182 -26.20 -1.07 3.45
N PHE A 183 -24.91 -1.42 3.35
CA PHE A 183 -24.34 -2.61 3.98
C PHE A 183 -23.13 -2.24 4.86
N PRO A 184 -23.32 -1.73 6.09
CA PRO A 184 -22.26 -1.20 6.95
C PRO A 184 -21.58 -2.28 7.78
N PHE A 185 -21.02 -3.32 7.17
CA PHE A 185 -20.30 -4.36 7.90
C PHE A 185 -18.93 -3.88 8.38
N ALA A 186 -18.58 -4.20 9.61
CA ALA A 186 -17.29 -3.92 10.24
C ALA A 186 -16.54 -5.21 10.65
N SER A 187 -17.14 -6.39 10.48
CA SER A 187 -16.53 -7.69 10.74
C SER A 187 -16.93 -8.70 9.66
N ALA A 188 -16.21 -9.81 9.56
CA ALA A 188 -16.53 -10.89 8.63
C ALA A 188 -17.90 -11.50 8.97
N LYS A 189 -18.18 -11.69 10.26
CA LYS A 189 -19.51 -12.17 10.69
C LYS A 189 -20.63 -11.25 10.22
N GLN A 190 -20.49 -9.92 10.38
CA GLN A 190 -21.53 -8.98 9.92
C GLN A 190 -21.68 -9.00 8.39
N MET A 191 -20.55 -9.14 7.66
CA MET A 191 -20.56 -9.28 6.21
C MET A 191 -21.34 -10.51 5.76
N LEU A 192 -21.12 -11.67 6.37
CA LEU A 192 -21.87 -12.90 6.09
C LEU A 192 -23.34 -12.77 6.46
N ASP A 193 -23.67 -12.28 7.68
CA ASP A 193 -25.04 -12.06 8.14
C ASP A 193 -25.84 -11.13 7.19
N MET A 194 -25.18 -10.11 6.62
CA MET A 194 -25.80 -9.19 5.66
C MET A 194 -25.98 -9.82 4.29
N SER A 195 -25.02 -10.61 3.82
CA SER A 195 -25.11 -11.37 2.57
C SER A 195 -26.28 -12.37 2.63
N GLU A 196 -26.38 -13.16 3.70
CA GLU A 196 -27.47 -14.12 3.90
C GLU A 196 -28.85 -13.42 3.89
N ARG A 197 -29.01 -12.30 4.63
CA ARG A 197 -30.29 -11.58 4.71
C ARG A 197 -30.70 -10.89 3.42
N SER A 198 -29.74 -10.38 2.65
CA SER A 198 -30.00 -9.65 1.41
C SER A 198 -30.07 -10.54 0.17
N GLY A 199 -29.47 -11.73 0.23
CA GLY A 199 -29.26 -12.60 -0.93
C GLY A 199 -28.22 -12.05 -1.91
N LEU A 200 -27.46 -11.00 -1.54
CA LEU A 200 -26.44 -10.38 -2.37
C LEU A 200 -25.06 -10.98 -2.11
N SER A 201 -24.23 -11.05 -3.16
CA SER A 201 -22.82 -11.38 -3.00
C SER A 201 -22.06 -10.28 -2.26
N ILE A 202 -20.86 -10.61 -1.74
CA ILE A 202 -19.98 -9.64 -1.08
C ILE A 202 -19.62 -8.49 -2.03
N ALA A 203 -19.33 -8.80 -3.30
CA ALA A 203 -19.06 -7.79 -4.33
C ALA A 203 -20.25 -6.86 -4.55
N GLN A 204 -21.46 -7.39 -4.66
CA GLN A 204 -22.70 -6.60 -4.85
C GLN A 204 -22.99 -5.69 -3.66
N MET A 205 -22.81 -6.18 -2.42
CA MET A 205 -22.97 -5.34 -1.23
C MET A 205 -21.92 -4.23 -1.20
N LYS A 206 -20.66 -4.55 -1.55
CA LYS A 206 -19.60 -3.57 -1.62
C LYS A 206 -19.86 -2.53 -2.70
N ARG A 207 -20.32 -2.94 -3.90
CA ARG A 207 -20.73 -2.06 -5.00
C ARG A 207 -21.84 -1.11 -4.56
N ALA A 208 -22.90 -1.62 -3.94
CA ALA A 208 -23.99 -0.77 -3.44
C ALA A 208 -23.51 0.29 -2.42
N ASN A 209 -22.52 -0.04 -1.60
CA ASN A 209 -21.91 0.92 -0.70
C ASN A 209 -21.11 2.01 -1.45
N GLU A 210 -20.35 1.65 -2.49
CA GLU A 210 -19.60 2.62 -3.31
C GLU A 210 -20.54 3.57 -4.08
N GLU A 211 -21.62 3.04 -4.64
CA GLU A 211 -22.61 3.80 -5.43
C GLU A 211 -23.40 4.83 -4.61
N THR A 212 -23.22 4.86 -3.28
CA THR A 212 -23.70 6.00 -2.46
C THR A 212 -22.87 7.29 -2.65
N ARG A 213 -21.67 7.18 -3.24
CA ARG A 213 -20.71 8.29 -3.39
C ARG A 213 -20.40 8.65 -4.84
N MET A 214 -20.68 7.76 -5.78
CA MET A 214 -20.37 7.92 -7.19
C MET A 214 -21.36 7.15 -8.06
N SER A 215 -21.43 7.45 -9.35
CA SER A 215 -22.26 6.68 -10.27
C SER A 215 -21.67 5.30 -10.56
N PRO A 216 -22.49 4.33 -11.03
CA PRO A 216 -21.99 3.03 -11.46
C PRO A 216 -20.88 3.14 -12.53
N GLU A 217 -21.04 4.06 -13.48
CA GLU A 217 -20.07 4.28 -14.57
C GLU A 217 -18.73 4.85 -14.03
N GLU A 218 -18.79 5.74 -13.04
CA GLU A 218 -17.60 6.27 -12.37
C GLU A 218 -16.88 5.19 -11.58
N LEU A 219 -17.62 4.31 -10.91
CA LEU A 219 -17.09 3.16 -10.17
C LEU A 219 -16.37 2.22 -11.14
N ASP A 220 -17.04 1.79 -12.21
CA ASP A 220 -16.50 0.85 -13.19
C ASP A 220 -15.24 1.43 -13.87
N ALA A 221 -15.29 2.68 -14.31
CA ALA A 221 -14.12 3.37 -14.87
C ALA A 221 -12.96 3.48 -13.85
N GLY A 222 -13.27 3.62 -12.56
CA GLY A 222 -12.29 3.61 -11.49
C GLY A 222 -11.62 2.25 -11.31
N LEU A 223 -12.40 1.17 -11.31
CA LEU A 223 -11.92 -0.21 -11.20
C LEU A 223 -11.08 -0.59 -12.43
N ASP A 224 -11.50 -0.18 -13.62
CA ASP A 224 -10.73 -0.36 -14.86
C ASP A 224 -9.38 0.33 -14.81
N ARG A 225 -9.30 1.56 -14.29
CA ARG A 225 -8.04 2.28 -14.11
C ARG A 225 -7.11 1.57 -13.13
N ILE A 226 -7.64 1.01 -12.02
CA ILE A 226 -6.86 0.23 -11.06
C ILE A 226 -6.26 -0.98 -11.75
N TRP A 227 -7.09 -1.78 -12.45
CA TRP A 227 -6.60 -2.97 -13.14
C TRP A 227 -5.62 -2.63 -14.25
N ALA A 228 -5.87 -1.61 -15.05
CA ALA A 228 -4.96 -1.16 -16.10
C ALA A 228 -3.58 -0.78 -15.52
N ALA A 229 -3.52 -0.10 -14.37
CA ALA A 229 -2.27 0.24 -13.71
C ALA A 229 -1.54 -1.01 -13.17
N MET A 230 -2.27 -1.96 -12.56
CA MET A 230 -1.72 -3.23 -12.09
C MET A 230 -1.17 -4.07 -13.25
N SER A 231 -1.94 -4.21 -14.31
CA SER A 231 -1.57 -4.97 -15.52
C SER A 231 -0.34 -4.38 -16.20
N SER A 232 -0.32 -3.06 -16.38
CA SER A 232 0.83 -2.33 -16.94
C SER A 232 2.10 -2.52 -16.12
N CYS A 233 1.97 -2.53 -14.79
CA CYS A 233 3.09 -2.78 -13.88
C CYS A 233 3.69 -4.18 -14.07
N ILE A 234 2.85 -5.23 -14.17
CA ILE A 234 3.30 -6.59 -14.50
C ILE A 234 4.03 -6.58 -15.83
N ASP A 235 3.42 -6.03 -16.87
CA ASP A 235 3.96 -6.06 -18.24
C ASP A 235 5.31 -5.33 -18.35
N ARG A 236 5.50 -4.25 -17.60
CA ARG A 236 6.77 -3.54 -17.51
C ARG A 236 7.81 -4.38 -16.76
N GLY A 237 7.47 -4.94 -15.59
CA GLY A 237 8.38 -5.74 -14.79
C GLY A 237 8.86 -7.02 -15.49
N LEU A 238 8.02 -7.61 -16.35
CA LEU A 238 8.40 -8.75 -17.18
C LEU A 238 9.35 -8.40 -18.34
N LYS A 239 9.52 -7.12 -18.68
CA LYS A 239 10.38 -6.66 -19.78
C LYS A 239 11.69 -6.05 -19.32
N VAL A 240 11.73 -5.49 -18.12
CA VAL A 240 12.89 -4.76 -17.60
C VAL A 240 13.82 -5.71 -16.85
N ASP A 241 15.13 -5.59 -17.10
CA ASP A 241 16.18 -6.30 -16.39
C ASP A 241 17.12 -5.32 -15.69
N GLY A 242 18.23 -5.80 -15.13
CA GLY A 242 19.27 -5.00 -14.52
C GLY A 242 19.35 -5.18 -13.02
N ILE A 243 19.96 -4.19 -12.36
CA ILE A 243 20.19 -4.14 -10.91
C ILE A 243 19.24 -3.11 -10.31
N MET A 244 18.56 -3.48 -9.22
CA MET A 244 17.67 -2.57 -8.50
C MET A 244 18.46 -1.50 -7.73
N PRO A 245 17.88 -0.30 -7.55
CA PRO A 245 18.53 0.79 -6.83
C PRO A 245 18.73 0.47 -5.34
N GLY A 246 19.56 1.26 -4.64
CA GLY A 246 19.68 1.20 -3.17
C GLY A 246 20.92 0.50 -2.64
N GLY A 247 21.82 -0.02 -3.50
CA GLY A 247 23.15 -0.47 -3.10
C GLY A 247 23.29 -1.98 -2.79
N LEU A 248 22.21 -2.73 -2.54
CA LEU A 248 22.28 -4.18 -2.32
C LEU A 248 22.67 -4.99 -3.57
N LYS A 249 22.71 -4.36 -4.74
CA LYS A 249 23.05 -5.00 -6.03
C LYS A 249 22.15 -6.19 -6.38
N VAL A 250 20.92 -6.20 -5.89
CA VAL A 250 19.94 -7.25 -6.18
C VAL A 250 19.54 -7.15 -7.66
N ARG A 251 19.67 -8.26 -8.39
CA ARG A 251 19.28 -8.33 -9.79
C ARG A 251 17.77 -8.53 -9.92
N ARG A 252 17.17 -7.89 -10.93
CA ARG A 252 15.83 -8.24 -11.40
C ARG A 252 15.86 -9.64 -11.98
N ARG A 253 14.86 -10.46 -11.64
CA ARG A 253 14.76 -11.87 -12.02
C ARG A 253 13.52 -12.17 -12.84
N ALA A 254 12.47 -11.34 -12.73
CA ALA A 254 11.17 -11.60 -13.31
C ALA A 254 11.25 -11.84 -14.82
N ARG A 255 11.98 -11.01 -15.57
CA ARG A 255 12.18 -11.17 -17.01
C ARG A 255 12.80 -12.53 -17.37
N ALA A 256 13.91 -12.85 -16.73
CA ALA A 256 14.63 -14.09 -17.05
C ALA A 256 13.83 -15.37 -16.71
N ILE A 257 13.02 -15.31 -15.63
CA ILE A 257 12.10 -16.41 -15.26
C ILE A 257 10.97 -16.49 -16.28
N HIS A 258 10.36 -15.36 -16.63
CA HIS A 258 9.30 -15.29 -17.63
C HIS A 258 9.71 -15.87 -18.98
N ASP A 259 10.90 -15.51 -19.48
CA ASP A 259 11.41 -16.03 -20.75
C ASP A 259 11.54 -17.56 -20.72
N LYS A 260 12.05 -18.13 -19.62
CA LYS A 260 12.11 -19.60 -19.41
C LYS A 260 10.72 -20.24 -19.35
N LEU A 261 9.77 -19.63 -18.65
CA LEU A 261 8.40 -20.15 -18.56
C LEU A 261 7.71 -20.13 -19.93
N GLN A 262 7.96 -19.14 -20.77
CA GLN A 262 7.47 -19.12 -22.14
C GLN A 262 8.06 -20.26 -23.01
N GLU A 263 9.34 -20.59 -22.85
CA GLU A 263 9.97 -21.70 -23.50
C GLU A 263 9.38 -23.05 -23.02
N GLU A 264 9.19 -23.21 -21.70
CA GLU A 264 8.56 -24.40 -21.12
C GLU A 264 7.12 -24.58 -21.62
N TRP A 265 6.33 -23.51 -21.64
CA TRP A 265 4.95 -23.54 -22.15
C TRP A 265 4.84 -24.06 -23.56
N ARG A 266 5.82 -23.75 -24.43
CA ARG A 266 5.89 -24.23 -25.84
C ARG A 266 6.39 -25.65 -25.95
N SER A 267 7.00 -26.19 -24.90
CA SER A 267 7.70 -27.51 -25.00
C SER A 267 6.80 -28.73 -24.81
N ASN A 268 5.50 -28.55 -24.50
CA ASN A 268 4.55 -29.62 -24.14
C ASN A 268 5.03 -30.56 -23.01
N ARG A 269 6.00 -30.14 -22.21
CA ARG A 269 6.43 -30.88 -21.02
C ARG A 269 5.49 -30.60 -19.86
N ILE A 270 5.07 -31.64 -19.15
CA ILE A 270 4.30 -31.51 -17.92
C ILE A 270 5.22 -31.02 -16.82
N ASN A 271 5.00 -29.80 -16.35
CA ASN A 271 5.62 -29.25 -15.15
C ASN A 271 4.53 -29.08 -14.07
N PRO A 272 4.52 -29.90 -12.99
CA PRO A 272 3.46 -29.82 -11.96
C PRO A 272 3.37 -28.48 -11.24
N VAL A 273 4.42 -27.67 -11.23
CA VAL A 273 4.48 -26.38 -10.56
C VAL A 273 4.36 -25.18 -11.49
N LEU A 274 4.16 -25.41 -12.80
CA LEU A 274 4.17 -24.36 -13.83
C LEU A 274 3.21 -23.21 -13.52
N ALA A 275 2.01 -23.51 -13.05
CA ALA A 275 1.02 -22.48 -12.69
C ALA A 275 1.50 -21.62 -11.52
N ASN A 276 2.18 -22.24 -10.52
CA ASN A 276 2.77 -21.52 -9.39
C ASN A 276 3.96 -20.65 -9.83
N ASP A 277 4.75 -21.11 -10.79
CA ASP A 277 5.88 -20.36 -11.34
C ASP A 277 5.39 -19.12 -12.10
N TRP A 278 4.34 -19.23 -12.93
CA TRP A 278 3.69 -18.10 -13.58
C TRP A 278 3.15 -17.09 -12.57
N LEU A 279 2.46 -17.58 -11.53
CA LEU A 279 1.92 -16.74 -10.46
C LEU A 279 3.04 -16.00 -9.72
N SER A 280 4.12 -16.70 -9.38
CA SER A 280 5.29 -16.15 -8.70
C SER A 280 5.98 -15.07 -9.55
N VAL A 281 6.17 -15.30 -10.84
CA VAL A 281 6.85 -14.33 -11.71
C VAL A 281 6.03 -13.06 -11.91
N TYR A 282 4.69 -13.13 -11.94
CA TYR A 282 3.84 -11.95 -11.99
C TYR A 282 3.96 -11.11 -10.72
N ALA A 283 3.97 -11.74 -9.54
CA ALA A 283 4.15 -11.04 -8.27
C ALA A 283 5.55 -10.42 -8.16
N MET A 284 6.58 -11.13 -8.58
CA MET A 284 7.97 -10.62 -8.63
C MET A 284 8.09 -9.43 -9.57
N ALA A 285 7.48 -9.48 -10.76
CA ALA A 285 7.50 -8.39 -11.73
C ALA A 285 6.98 -7.08 -11.13
N VAL A 286 5.84 -7.13 -10.43
CA VAL A 286 5.27 -5.97 -9.73
C VAL A 286 6.20 -5.47 -8.64
N ASN A 287 6.77 -6.38 -7.83
CA ASN A 287 7.60 -5.95 -6.70
C ASN A 287 8.98 -5.45 -7.13
N GLU A 288 9.52 -5.93 -8.23
CA GLU A 288 10.73 -5.36 -8.82
C GLU A 288 10.48 -3.95 -9.38
N GLU A 289 9.31 -3.70 -9.99
CA GLU A 289 8.89 -2.35 -10.38
C GLU A 289 8.69 -1.46 -9.15
N ASN A 290 8.01 -1.96 -8.12
CA ASN A 290 7.85 -1.23 -6.86
C ASN A 290 9.21 -0.83 -6.26
N ALA A 291 10.14 -1.78 -6.16
CA ALA A 291 11.47 -1.55 -5.60
C ALA A 291 12.29 -0.52 -6.40
N ALA A 292 12.04 -0.41 -7.70
CA ALA A 292 12.69 0.54 -8.59
C ALA A 292 12.03 1.93 -8.63
N GLY A 293 10.96 2.15 -7.85
CA GLY A 293 10.23 3.43 -7.85
C GLY A 293 9.22 3.57 -9.00
N GLY A 294 8.89 2.47 -9.68
CA GLY A 294 7.92 2.44 -10.75
C GLY A 294 6.48 2.67 -10.27
N ARG A 295 5.56 2.83 -11.24
CA ARG A 295 4.12 2.98 -10.95
C ARG A 295 3.54 1.66 -10.48
N VAL A 296 2.87 1.68 -9.34
CA VAL A 296 2.22 0.52 -8.72
C VAL A 296 0.86 0.90 -8.16
N VAL A 297 0.08 -0.11 -7.77
CA VAL A 297 -1.13 0.09 -6.99
C VAL A 297 -0.90 -0.49 -5.59
N THR A 298 -1.20 0.26 -4.54
CA THR A 298 -1.20 -0.31 -3.18
C THR A 298 -2.23 -1.44 -3.11
N ALA A 299 -1.89 -2.59 -2.50
CA ALA A 299 -2.80 -3.73 -2.47
C ALA A 299 -2.55 -4.63 -1.22
N PRO A 300 -2.86 -4.22 0.01
CA PRO A 300 -3.26 -2.90 0.48
C PRO A 300 -2.09 -1.93 0.74
N THR A 301 -0.84 -2.37 0.60
CA THR A 301 0.40 -1.57 0.71
C THR A 301 1.29 -1.79 -0.50
N ASN A 302 2.31 -0.94 -0.67
CA ASN A 302 3.30 -1.14 -1.71
C ASN A 302 4.18 -2.37 -1.44
N GLY A 303 4.49 -2.65 -0.17
CA GLY A 303 5.26 -3.85 0.22
C GLY A 303 4.58 -5.16 -0.19
N ALA A 304 3.26 -5.14 -0.36
CA ALA A 304 2.45 -6.29 -0.76
C ALA A 304 1.78 -6.11 -2.15
N ALA A 305 2.23 -5.14 -2.96
CA ALA A 305 1.59 -4.75 -4.21
C ALA A 305 1.55 -5.86 -5.28
N GLY A 306 2.37 -6.91 -5.15
CA GLY A 306 2.48 -7.98 -6.13
C GLY A 306 1.41 -9.06 -6.03
N VAL A 307 0.84 -9.30 -4.84
CA VAL A 307 -0.03 -10.45 -4.60
C VAL A 307 -1.33 -10.39 -5.42
N ILE A 308 -2.07 -9.31 -5.29
CA ILE A 308 -3.38 -9.14 -5.96
C ILE A 308 -3.25 -9.07 -7.48
N PRO A 309 -2.38 -8.24 -8.07
CA PRO A 309 -2.22 -8.22 -9.52
C PRO A 309 -1.81 -9.57 -10.10
N ALA A 310 -0.92 -10.30 -9.41
CA ALA A 310 -0.49 -11.62 -9.85
C ALA A 310 -1.65 -12.63 -9.89
N THR A 311 -2.51 -12.62 -8.88
CA THR A 311 -3.66 -13.53 -8.82
C THR A 311 -4.77 -13.15 -9.81
N ILE A 312 -4.98 -11.86 -10.11
CA ILE A 312 -5.89 -11.45 -11.20
C ILE A 312 -5.31 -11.88 -12.57
N ARG A 313 -3.99 -11.68 -12.79
CA ARG A 313 -3.35 -12.13 -14.04
C ARG A 313 -3.37 -13.65 -14.16
N TYR A 314 -3.22 -14.38 -13.04
CA TYR A 314 -3.40 -15.83 -12.99
C TYR A 314 -4.83 -16.22 -13.40
N TYR A 315 -5.85 -15.56 -12.86
CA TYR A 315 -7.23 -15.77 -13.25
C TYR A 315 -7.43 -15.57 -14.75
N GLN A 316 -6.93 -14.50 -15.33
CA GLN A 316 -6.99 -14.26 -16.78
C GLN A 316 -6.22 -15.30 -17.61
N HIS A 317 -5.09 -15.80 -17.08
CA HIS A 317 -4.22 -16.69 -17.84
C HIS A 317 -4.72 -18.15 -17.87
N PHE A 318 -5.34 -18.61 -16.77
CA PHE A 318 -5.69 -20.02 -16.57
C PHE A 318 -7.18 -20.32 -16.58
N HIS A 319 -8.04 -19.31 -16.66
CA HIS A 319 -9.50 -19.47 -16.70
C HIS A 319 -10.03 -18.84 -17.99
N GLU A 320 -10.62 -19.67 -18.86
CA GLU A 320 -11.12 -19.22 -20.17
C GLU A 320 -12.36 -18.31 -20.06
N ASP A 321 -13.14 -18.44 -18.99
CA ASP A 321 -14.39 -17.72 -18.74
C ASP A 321 -14.19 -16.37 -18.02
N TRP A 322 -12.95 -15.87 -17.91
CA TRP A 322 -12.73 -14.58 -17.30
C TRP A 322 -13.35 -13.43 -18.12
N ASP A 323 -13.88 -12.44 -17.43
CA ASP A 323 -14.41 -11.22 -18.04
C ASP A 323 -14.08 -9.99 -17.19
N GLN A 324 -14.42 -8.80 -17.68
CA GLN A 324 -14.15 -7.55 -17.00
C GLN A 324 -14.99 -7.39 -15.73
N GLU A 325 -16.24 -7.87 -15.75
CA GLU A 325 -17.11 -7.84 -14.56
C GLU A 325 -16.52 -8.71 -13.43
N GLY A 326 -15.95 -9.87 -13.77
CA GLY A 326 -15.22 -10.70 -12.82
C GLY A 326 -14.05 -9.95 -12.16
N ILE A 327 -13.29 -9.17 -12.93
CA ILE A 327 -12.21 -8.35 -12.35
C ILE A 327 -12.77 -7.29 -11.39
N HIS A 328 -13.88 -6.63 -11.73
CA HIS A 328 -14.56 -5.70 -10.82
C HIS A 328 -15.02 -6.40 -9.53
N ASN A 329 -15.68 -7.56 -9.66
CA ASN A 329 -16.14 -8.35 -8.52
C ASN A 329 -14.98 -8.85 -7.65
N TYR A 330 -13.85 -9.22 -8.26
CA TYR A 330 -12.61 -9.55 -7.56
C TYR A 330 -12.14 -8.37 -6.69
N LEU A 331 -11.97 -7.19 -7.30
CA LEU A 331 -11.45 -6.00 -6.61
C LEU A 331 -12.39 -5.54 -5.48
N LEU A 332 -13.70 -5.56 -5.71
CA LEU A 332 -14.71 -5.21 -4.71
C LEU A 332 -14.70 -6.18 -3.53
N THR A 333 -14.63 -7.49 -3.78
CA THR A 333 -14.55 -8.51 -2.73
C THR A 333 -13.25 -8.39 -1.94
N ALA A 334 -12.12 -8.25 -2.63
CA ALA A 334 -10.82 -8.04 -2.01
C ALA A 334 -10.81 -6.78 -1.12
N ALA A 335 -11.41 -5.67 -1.60
CA ALA A 335 -11.53 -4.44 -0.82
C ALA A 335 -12.43 -4.57 0.40
N ALA A 336 -13.50 -5.39 0.35
CA ALA A 336 -14.34 -5.68 1.51
C ALA A 336 -13.53 -6.35 2.63
N VAL A 337 -12.75 -7.39 2.30
CA VAL A 337 -11.87 -8.09 3.25
C VAL A 337 -10.78 -7.16 3.77
N GLY A 338 -10.09 -6.43 2.89
CA GLY A 338 -9.06 -5.47 3.26
C GLY A 338 -9.58 -4.36 4.20
N GLY A 339 -10.82 -3.93 3.99
CA GLY A 339 -11.51 -2.96 4.86
C GLY A 339 -11.72 -3.50 6.27
N ILE A 340 -12.17 -4.74 6.41
CA ILE A 340 -12.38 -5.42 7.71
C ILE A 340 -11.03 -5.58 8.43
N ILE A 341 -9.98 -6.02 7.74
CA ILE A 341 -8.64 -6.19 8.32
C ILE A 341 -8.10 -4.85 8.82
N LYS A 342 -8.16 -3.80 7.98
CA LYS A 342 -7.69 -2.46 8.35
C LYS A 342 -8.46 -1.87 9.53
N HIS A 343 -9.77 -2.15 9.61
CA HIS A 343 -10.62 -1.63 10.69
C HIS A 343 -10.29 -2.27 12.05
N ASN A 344 -10.10 -3.59 12.08
CA ASN A 344 -9.99 -4.37 13.32
C ASN A 344 -8.53 -4.66 13.74
N ALA A 345 -7.59 -4.54 12.82
CA ALA A 345 -6.16 -4.70 13.09
C ALA A 345 -5.35 -3.58 12.43
N SER A 346 -4.39 -3.92 11.58
CA SER A 346 -3.60 -2.97 10.79
C SER A 346 -3.13 -3.63 9.49
N ILE A 347 -2.90 -2.79 8.47
CA ILE A 347 -2.25 -3.17 7.21
C ILE A 347 -0.81 -2.65 7.14
N SER A 348 -0.24 -2.14 8.23
CA SER A 348 1.08 -1.51 8.25
C SER A 348 2.15 -2.46 8.79
N GLY A 349 3.22 -2.65 8.04
CA GLY A 349 4.39 -3.42 8.50
C GLY A 349 5.07 -2.83 9.72
N ALA A 350 5.02 -1.50 9.88
CA ALA A 350 5.53 -0.78 11.04
C ALA A 350 4.70 -0.99 12.32
N GLU A 351 3.43 -1.40 12.19
CA GLU A 351 2.56 -1.66 13.35
C GLU A 351 2.50 -3.14 13.70
N VAL A 352 2.34 -4.01 12.71
CA VAL A 352 2.07 -5.44 12.94
C VAL A 352 2.98 -6.39 12.16
N GLY A 353 4.04 -5.91 11.51
CA GLY A 353 4.89 -6.74 10.67
C GLY A 353 4.27 -7.05 9.29
N CYS A 354 4.95 -7.90 8.50
CA CYS A 354 4.48 -8.29 7.17
C CYS A 354 3.22 -9.17 7.18
N GLN A 355 2.80 -9.71 8.32
CA GLN A 355 1.48 -10.35 8.44
C GLN A 355 0.35 -9.36 8.08
N GLY A 356 0.51 -8.06 8.42
CA GLY A 356 -0.41 -6.98 8.06
C GLY A 356 -0.34 -6.55 6.59
N GLU A 357 0.79 -6.74 5.93
CA GLU A 357 0.97 -6.38 4.52
C GLU A 357 0.68 -7.58 3.61
N VAL A 358 1.60 -8.53 3.54
CA VAL A 358 1.50 -9.71 2.66
C VAL A 358 0.38 -10.64 3.10
N GLY A 359 0.18 -10.81 4.43
CA GLY A 359 -0.92 -11.62 4.95
C GLY A 359 -2.28 -11.04 4.59
N SER A 360 -2.47 -9.72 4.75
CA SER A 360 -3.70 -9.04 4.31
C SER A 360 -3.90 -9.14 2.81
N ALA A 361 -2.85 -8.92 2.01
CA ALA A 361 -2.92 -9.04 0.56
C ALA A 361 -3.29 -10.46 0.11
N ALA A 362 -2.74 -11.49 0.76
CA ALA A 362 -3.04 -12.87 0.46
C ALA A 362 -4.50 -13.23 0.82
N ALA A 363 -5.01 -12.76 1.97
CA ALA A 363 -6.42 -12.91 2.36
C ALA A 363 -7.37 -12.23 1.36
N MET A 364 -7.06 -10.99 0.99
CA MET A 364 -7.81 -10.22 -0.01
C MET A 364 -7.82 -10.92 -1.38
N ALA A 365 -6.67 -11.42 -1.79
CA ALA A 365 -6.49 -12.13 -3.07
C ALA A 365 -7.23 -13.47 -3.09
N ALA A 366 -7.16 -14.23 -2.00
CA ALA A 366 -7.88 -15.50 -1.86
C ALA A 366 -9.40 -15.29 -1.93
N ALA A 367 -9.91 -14.28 -1.21
CA ALA A 367 -11.34 -13.91 -1.25
C ALA A 367 -11.77 -13.47 -2.65
N GLY A 368 -11.00 -12.57 -3.29
CA GLY A 368 -11.32 -12.09 -4.63
C GLY A 368 -11.32 -13.21 -5.68
N LEU A 369 -10.32 -14.10 -5.62
CA LEU A 369 -10.25 -15.25 -6.53
C LEU A 369 -11.38 -16.24 -6.29
N ALA A 370 -11.67 -16.60 -5.02
CA ALA A 370 -12.77 -17.48 -4.69
C ALA A 370 -14.12 -16.92 -5.20
N ALA A 371 -14.35 -15.62 -5.05
CA ALA A 371 -15.57 -14.96 -5.50
C ALA A 371 -15.79 -15.11 -7.02
N VAL A 372 -14.75 -14.87 -7.83
CA VAL A 372 -14.86 -14.97 -9.30
C VAL A 372 -14.87 -16.41 -9.80
N MET A 373 -14.48 -17.36 -8.95
CA MET A 373 -14.59 -18.80 -9.22
C MET A 373 -15.93 -19.39 -8.73
N GLY A 374 -16.89 -18.55 -8.32
CA GLY A 374 -18.25 -18.96 -7.98
C GLY A 374 -18.44 -19.47 -6.55
N ALA A 375 -17.55 -19.13 -5.62
CA ALA A 375 -17.65 -19.48 -4.20
C ALA A 375 -18.86 -18.83 -3.52
N THR A 376 -19.42 -19.52 -2.53
CA THR A 376 -20.40 -18.92 -1.61
C THR A 376 -19.73 -17.88 -0.70
N PRO A 377 -20.49 -16.97 -0.07
CA PRO A 377 -19.91 -16.01 0.89
C PRO A 377 -19.10 -16.67 2.01
N GLU A 378 -19.53 -17.82 2.51
CA GLU A 378 -18.84 -18.59 3.55
C GLU A 378 -17.54 -19.20 3.03
N GLN A 379 -17.51 -19.70 1.79
CA GLN A 379 -16.28 -20.18 1.15
C GLN A 379 -15.30 -19.02 0.88
N ILE A 380 -15.79 -17.82 0.53
CA ILE A 380 -14.96 -16.62 0.33
C ILE A 380 -14.32 -16.21 1.65
N GLU A 381 -15.07 -16.21 2.75
CA GLU A 381 -14.57 -15.88 4.09
C GLU A 381 -13.52 -16.92 4.53
N ASN A 382 -13.79 -18.21 4.32
CA ASN A 382 -12.87 -19.29 4.64
C ASN A 382 -11.56 -19.19 3.81
N ALA A 383 -11.65 -18.84 2.52
CA ALA A 383 -10.45 -18.61 1.70
C ALA A 383 -9.58 -17.47 2.28
N ALA A 384 -10.21 -16.38 2.70
CA ALA A 384 -9.50 -15.25 3.33
C ALA A 384 -8.86 -15.66 4.66
N GLU A 385 -9.58 -16.42 5.48
CA GLU A 385 -9.13 -16.95 6.76
C GLU A 385 -7.89 -17.83 6.59
N ILE A 386 -7.95 -18.88 5.74
CA ILE A 386 -6.83 -19.79 5.46
C ILE A 386 -5.59 -18.99 5.01
N ALA A 387 -5.78 -18.03 4.12
CA ALA A 387 -4.67 -17.23 3.62
C ALA A 387 -4.05 -16.36 4.73
N LEU A 388 -4.87 -15.74 5.60
CA LEU A 388 -4.39 -14.87 6.67
C LEU A 388 -3.68 -15.66 7.77
N GLU A 389 -4.27 -16.78 8.23
CA GLU A 389 -3.69 -17.57 9.32
C GLU A 389 -2.27 -18.06 9.00
N HIS A 390 -2.02 -18.44 7.74
CA HIS A 390 -0.70 -18.90 7.27
C HIS A 390 0.35 -17.78 7.14
N HIS A 391 0.00 -16.56 7.49
CA HIS A 391 0.91 -15.41 7.55
C HIS A 391 1.08 -14.86 8.97
N LEU A 392 0.37 -15.40 9.97
CA LEU A 392 0.49 -14.95 11.36
C LEU A 392 1.92 -15.08 11.86
N GLY A 393 2.40 -14.03 12.57
CA GLY A 393 3.77 -13.96 13.09
C GLY A 393 4.83 -13.51 12.09
N MET A 394 4.49 -13.20 10.84
CA MET A 394 5.46 -12.75 9.84
C MET A 394 6.02 -11.37 10.16
N THR A 395 7.34 -11.31 10.39
CA THR A 395 8.09 -10.07 10.69
C THR A 395 8.23 -9.17 9.47
N CYS A 396 8.50 -7.87 9.69
CA CYS A 396 8.90 -6.92 8.65
C CYS A 396 10.34 -6.47 8.91
N ASP A 397 11.29 -7.12 8.25
CA ASP A 397 12.72 -7.04 8.47
C ASP A 397 13.51 -6.87 7.16
N PRO A 398 13.20 -5.85 6.33
CA PRO A 398 13.83 -5.65 5.02
C PRO A 398 15.32 -5.35 5.19
N ILE A 399 16.17 -6.00 4.38
CA ILE A 399 17.62 -5.83 4.41
C ILE A 399 17.95 -4.40 3.95
N ALA A 400 18.79 -3.71 4.69
CA ALA A 400 19.16 -2.30 4.49
C ALA A 400 17.96 -1.34 4.41
N GLY A 401 16.78 -1.74 4.91
CA GLY A 401 15.54 -0.96 4.80
C GLY A 401 14.98 -0.89 3.37
N LEU A 402 15.41 -1.76 2.47
CA LEU A 402 14.98 -1.76 1.07
C LEU A 402 13.84 -2.76 0.84
N VAL A 403 12.77 -2.34 0.15
CA VAL A 403 11.63 -3.19 -0.19
C VAL A 403 12.01 -4.13 -1.37
N GLN A 404 13.05 -4.92 -1.17
CA GLN A 404 13.64 -5.85 -2.13
C GLN A 404 13.69 -7.26 -1.55
N VAL A 405 14.52 -7.49 -0.55
CA VAL A 405 14.69 -8.78 0.11
C VAL A 405 14.29 -8.64 1.58
N PRO A 406 13.34 -9.47 2.07
CA PRO A 406 12.68 -10.60 1.41
C PRO A 406 11.35 -10.26 0.71
N CYS A 407 11.00 -9.00 0.51
CA CYS A 407 9.67 -8.57 0.09
C CYS A 407 9.23 -9.18 -1.24
N ILE A 408 10.16 -9.28 -2.24
CA ILE A 408 9.86 -9.80 -3.57
C ILE A 408 9.43 -11.28 -3.48
N GLU A 409 10.18 -12.11 -2.76
CA GLU A 409 9.85 -13.53 -2.57
C GLU A 409 8.60 -13.72 -1.71
N ARG A 410 8.40 -12.90 -0.68
CA ARG A 410 7.19 -12.96 0.17
C ARG A 410 5.92 -12.70 -0.64
N ASN A 411 5.96 -11.79 -1.60
CA ASN A 411 4.81 -11.56 -2.49
C ASN A 411 4.55 -12.74 -3.43
N ALA A 412 5.60 -13.32 -4.01
CA ALA A 412 5.48 -14.51 -4.85
C ALA A 412 4.79 -15.65 -4.09
N LEU A 413 5.28 -15.98 -2.89
CA LEU A 413 4.68 -17.03 -2.06
C LEU A 413 3.32 -16.63 -1.48
N GLY A 414 3.09 -15.35 -1.20
CA GLY A 414 1.79 -14.84 -0.79
C GLY A 414 0.71 -15.07 -1.85
N ALA A 415 1.05 -14.85 -3.13
CA ALA A 415 0.16 -15.12 -4.24
C ALA A 415 -0.13 -16.63 -4.40
N VAL A 416 0.89 -17.51 -4.26
CA VAL A 416 0.72 -18.97 -4.27
C VAL A 416 -0.19 -19.44 -3.14
N LYS A 417 0.01 -18.93 -1.93
CA LYS A 417 -0.85 -19.23 -0.77
C LYS A 417 -2.30 -18.78 -1.03
N ALA A 418 -2.50 -17.60 -1.62
CA ALA A 418 -3.83 -17.09 -1.93
C ALA A 418 -4.60 -18.02 -2.90
N VAL A 419 -3.96 -18.47 -3.98
CA VAL A 419 -4.57 -19.41 -4.93
C VAL A 419 -4.86 -20.76 -4.27
N THR A 420 -3.94 -21.26 -3.44
CA THR A 420 -4.13 -22.51 -2.71
C THR A 420 -5.28 -22.40 -1.71
N ALA A 421 -5.38 -21.31 -0.97
CA ALA A 421 -6.46 -21.05 -0.01
C ALA A 421 -7.83 -20.98 -0.72
N ALA A 422 -7.94 -20.24 -1.82
CA ALA A 422 -9.15 -20.19 -2.63
C ALA A 422 -9.55 -21.58 -3.14
N SER A 423 -8.58 -22.36 -3.65
CA SER A 423 -8.83 -23.73 -4.15
C SER A 423 -9.31 -24.68 -3.05
N LEU A 424 -8.75 -24.58 -1.83
CA LEU A 424 -9.17 -25.40 -0.69
C LEU A 424 -10.59 -25.04 -0.26
N ALA A 425 -10.89 -23.76 -0.07
CA ALA A 425 -12.20 -23.28 0.35
C ALA A 425 -13.31 -23.66 -0.66
N LEU A 426 -13.04 -23.55 -1.97
CA LEU A 426 -13.99 -23.94 -3.03
C LEU A 426 -14.34 -25.43 -3.03
N LYS A 427 -13.47 -26.30 -2.51
CA LYS A 427 -13.72 -27.74 -2.39
C LYS A 427 -14.43 -28.11 -1.10
N GLY A 428 -14.51 -27.20 -0.14
CA GLY A 428 -15.27 -27.33 1.09
C GLY A 428 -16.75 -26.92 0.91
N ASP A 429 -17.50 -27.02 2.00
CA ASP A 429 -18.91 -26.60 2.07
C ASP A 429 -19.09 -25.22 2.71
N GLY A 430 -17.98 -24.49 2.96
CA GLY A 430 -17.97 -23.20 3.65
C GLY A 430 -17.98 -23.30 5.17
N GLN A 431 -18.16 -24.50 5.75
CA GLN A 431 -18.07 -24.68 7.21
C GLN A 431 -16.60 -24.85 7.63
N HIS A 432 -16.16 -24.06 8.59
CA HIS A 432 -14.80 -24.12 9.12
C HIS A 432 -14.77 -23.69 10.58
N PHE A 433 -13.69 -24.07 11.28
CA PHE A 433 -13.63 -23.91 12.73
C PHE A 433 -13.13 -22.52 13.16
N VAL A 434 -12.18 -21.96 12.44
CA VAL A 434 -11.58 -20.66 12.76
C VAL A 434 -12.22 -19.56 11.90
N PRO A 435 -13.00 -18.63 12.45
CA PRO A 435 -13.54 -17.53 11.66
C PRO A 435 -12.46 -16.50 11.34
N LEU A 436 -12.59 -15.82 10.20
CA LEU A 436 -11.67 -14.76 9.77
C LEU A 436 -11.51 -13.66 10.83
N ASP A 437 -12.57 -13.31 11.55
CA ASP A 437 -12.50 -12.32 12.64
C ASP A 437 -11.53 -12.75 13.76
N ALA A 438 -11.43 -14.05 14.06
CA ALA A 438 -10.46 -14.57 15.03
C ALA A 438 -9.01 -14.47 14.52
N CYS A 439 -8.78 -14.73 13.24
CA CYS A 439 -7.46 -14.55 12.63
C CYS A 439 -7.04 -13.08 12.64
N ILE A 440 -7.95 -12.15 12.34
CA ILE A 440 -7.68 -10.71 12.36
C ILE A 440 -7.33 -10.25 13.78
N GLU A 441 -8.07 -10.71 14.79
CA GLU A 441 -7.77 -10.40 16.20
C GLU A 441 -6.43 -11.00 16.63
N THR A 442 -6.13 -12.24 16.22
CA THR A 442 -4.82 -12.86 16.48
C THR A 442 -3.69 -12.07 15.83
N MET A 443 -3.87 -11.60 14.59
CA MET A 443 -2.89 -10.73 13.94
C MET A 443 -2.68 -9.42 14.69
N ARG A 444 -3.75 -8.81 15.22
CA ARG A 444 -3.67 -7.60 16.03
C ARG A 444 -2.86 -7.84 17.32
N GLN A 445 -3.13 -8.95 18.01
CA GLN A 445 -2.43 -9.32 19.25
C GLN A 445 -0.96 -9.67 19.00
N THR A 446 -0.67 -10.55 18.05
CA THR A 446 0.72 -10.91 17.69
C THR A 446 1.50 -9.71 17.19
N GLY A 447 0.85 -8.78 16.47
CA GLY A 447 1.44 -7.51 16.07
C GLY A 447 1.78 -6.63 17.27
N HIS A 448 0.91 -6.57 18.28
CA HIS A 448 1.19 -5.84 19.52
C HIS A 448 2.38 -6.46 20.30
N ASP A 449 2.43 -7.77 20.39
CA ASP A 449 3.47 -8.50 21.13
C ASP A 449 4.81 -8.59 20.38
N MET A 450 4.79 -8.36 19.07
CA MET A 450 6.00 -8.35 18.23
C MET A 450 6.94 -7.23 18.65
N SER A 451 8.20 -7.56 18.90
CA SER A 451 9.24 -6.59 19.23
C SER A 451 9.42 -5.56 18.09
N GLU A 452 9.63 -4.30 18.44
CA GLU A 452 9.87 -3.19 17.51
C GLU A 452 10.99 -3.45 16.49
N LYS A 453 11.99 -4.25 16.85
CA LYS A 453 13.09 -4.63 15.94
C LYS A 453 12.63 -5.45 14.72
N TYR A 454 11.41 -5.99 14.76
CA TYR A 454 10.80 -6.77 13.68
C TYR A 454 9.68 -6.02 12.93
N LYS A 455 9.53 -4.72 13.18
CA LYS A 455 8.47 -3.86 12.64
C LYS A 455 9.04 -2.75 11.75
N GLU A 456 9.56 -3.12 10.58
CA GLU A 456 10.07 -2.17 9.56
C GLU A 456 11.18 -1.22 10.08
N THR A 457 11.98 -1.69 11.05
CA THR A 457 13.10 -0.90 11.60
C THR A 457 14.46 -1.32 11.05
N SER A 458 14.54 -2.50 10.43
CA SER A 458 15.79 -3.12 9.95
C SER A 458 16.85 -3.28 11.05
N THR A 459 16.42 -3.39 12.32
CA THR A 459 17.31 -3.57 13.49
C THR A 459 17.28 -4.98 14.04
N GLY A 460 16.61 -5.92 13.36
CA GLY A 460 16.49 -7.33 13.72
C GLY A 460 16.16 -8.21 12.53
N GLY A 461 16.01 -9.51 12.76
CA GLY A 461 15.63 -10.48 11.74
C GLY A 461 16.67 -10.62 10.62
N LEU A 462 16.19 -10.76 9.38
CA LEU A 462 17.05 -10.91 8.20
C LEU A 462 17.98 -9.70 8.01
N ALA A 463 17.50 -8.50 8.35
CA ALA A 463 18.28 -7.27 8.17
C ALA A 463 19.62 -7.25 8.90
N VAL A 464 19.77 -8.00 10.00
CA VAL A 464 21.00 -8.05 10.79
C VAL A 464 21.73 -9.40 10.69
N ASN A 465 21.08 -10.42 10.13
CA ASN A 465 21.66 -11.77 10.02
C ASN A 465 22.26 -12.04 8.63
N VAL A 466 21.97 -11.18 7.65
CA VAL A 466 22.62 -11.20 6.33
C VAL A 466 23.82 -10.27 6.38
N VAL A 467 25.02 -10.82 6.22
CA VAL A 467 26.25 -10.03 6.18
C VAL A 467 26.35 -9.39 4.80
N GLU A 468 26.32 -8.06 4.76
CA GLU A 468 26.68 -7.31 3.54
C GLU A 468 28.19 -7.47 3.32
N CYS A 469 28.57 -8.19 2.25
CA CYS A 469 29.98 -8.31 1.81
C CYS A 469 30.35 -7.19 0.82
#